data_8f495235322efde31b890389a866c3ae
#
_entry.id   8f495235322efde31b890389a866c3ae
#
_cell.length_a   1.000
_cell.length_b   1.000
_cell.length_c   1.000
_cell.angle_alpha   90.00
_cell.angle_beta   90.00
_cell.angle_gamma   90.00
#
_symmetry.space_group_name_H-M   'P 1'
#
loop_
_entity.id
_entity.type
_entity.pdbx_description
1 polymer ?
#
loop_
_entity_poly.entity_id
_entity_poly.type
_entity_poly.pdbx_seq_one_letter_code
_entity_poly.pdbx_strand_id
1 'polypeptide(L)'
;VTASVQGTVSVTGEGYTTIRDSTCGAGNFLNLAYAKLREIETDLLADQRRRTGSQDLSLDVSLDQRIHIDRFYGIEINWWPAKIAETAMFLVDHQANRQLAAALGQAPVRLPIKITATIYQHDALTLDWSQALPKPAGRTFVFGNPPFLGDHTRTAAQLALMQAAWGEGKQLSRLDFVTSWHALTLRLLAERDGEWAFVTTNSIVQGDQPARLFAPIFAAGWRIKFAHRTFAWDSQAPGKAAVHCVIIGFTRDPGTKARLFKYEHARGEAREVPGVKTINAYLVDGPNVLVDKRSTPLAPDLPEVTYGSKPADAGNLVVTAEQYQAVMADPVMAPYVRPYVGAVELIRGQQRWCLWLADMDPDAPSHSPELKRRLEGVAAERAKSKAASTRDWARFPHLFRQRGLVSDVPFVGIPEVSSEARAYLPVAHFEPDVIISNKVYGALDPDGIVFAVASSSMFITWMKTVGGRMKSDLSFSSTITWNGFPLPALTDKDRAALARAAEKVLEARALHPRRSLAQHYAPLGMDPALVKAHDGLDAVMDKIMGAPRRCRTELERQELLFARYAQLTS
;
A
#
# COMPACT_ATOMS: atom_id res chain seq x y z
N VAL A 1 19.31 7.08 14.13
CA VAL A 1 19.33 7.04 12.66
C VAL A 1 19.35 8.47 12.20
N THR A 2 20.53 8.98 11.85
CA THR A 2 20.74 10.29 11.24
C THR A 2 20.33 10.19 9.77
N ALA A 3 19.09 10.57 9.45
CA ALA A 3 18.72 10.88 8.08
C ALA A 3 19.37 12.23 7.76
N SER A 4 20.44 12.24 6.96
CA SER A 4 21.00 13.47 6.40
C SER A 4 20.02 14.02 5.37
N VAL A 5 19.23 15.00 5.76
CA VAL A 5 18.44 15.81 4.82
C VAL A 5 19.39 16.82 4.19
N GLN A 6 20.08 16.43 3.12
CA GLN A 6 20.68 17.39 2.21
C GLN A 6 19.60 17.98 1.33
N GLY A 7 19.01 19.07 1.75
CA GLY A 7 18.06 19.85 0.99
C GLY A 7 18.39 21.32 1.12
N THR A 8 18.56 22.01 0.00
CA THR A 8 18.74 23.45 -0.04
C THR A 8 17.42 24.11 0.39
N VAL A 9 17.37 24.68 1.57
CA VAL A 9 16.25 25.52 2.00
C VAL A 9 16.52 26.92 1.43
N SER A 10 15.84 27.28 0.35
CA SER A 10 15.84 28.66 -0.11
C SER A 10 14.78 29.44 0.66
N VAL A 11 15.19 30.27 1.58
CA VAL A 11 14.33 31.29 2.22
C VAL A 11 14.31 32.50 1.30
N THR A 12 13.42 32.51 0.32
CA THR A 12 13.16 33.70 -0.50
C THR A 12 11.76 34.20 -0.17
N GLY A 13 11.68 35.37 0.44
CA GLY A 13 10.42 36.08 0.63
C GLY A 13 10.35 36.85 1.96
N GLU A 14 9.92 38.10 1.89
CA GLU A 14 9.50 38.88 3.04
C GLU A 14 8.23 38.27 3.64
N GLY A 15 8.37 37.46 4.68
CA GLY A 15 7.22 36.85 5.35
C GLY A 15 7.62 35.84 6.40
N TYR A 16 6.91 35.83 7.52
CA TYR A 16 7.16 34.92 8.62
C TYR A 16 6.62 33.51 8.29
N THR A 17 7.50 32.51 8.29
CA THR A 17 7.14 31.10 8.10
C THR A 17 6.55 30.51 9.38
N THR A 18 5.46 29.77 9.28
CA THR A 18 4.85 29.01 10.37
C THR A 18 5.07 27.53 10.19
N ILE A 19 5.51 26.83 11.23
CA ILE A 19 5.81 25.41 11.23
C ILE A 19 4.86 24.69 12.19
N ARG A 20 4.29 23.56 11.75
CA ARG A 20 3.30 22.84 12.51
C ARG A 20 3.52 21.33 12.48
N ASP A 21 3.49 20.72 13.66
CA ASP A 21 3.36 19.29 13.86
C ASP A 21 1.96 18.97 14.39
N SER A 22 1.15 18.31 13.57
CA SER A 22 -0.25 18.02 13.87
C SER A 22 -0.48 16.81 14.79
N THR A 23 0.61 16.16 15.22
CA THR A 23 0.62 15.00 16.13
C THR A 23 1.97 14.95 16.84
N CYS A 24 2.28 16.03 17.55
CA CYS A 24 3.67 16.30 17.93
C CYS A 24 4.25 15.34 18.97
N GLY A 25 3.42 14.56 19.68
CA GLY A 25 3.93 13.71 20.74
C GLY A 25 4.78 14.49 21.73
N ALA A 26 5.98 14.02 22.02
CA ALA A 26 6.98 14.71 22.82
C ALA A 26 7.77 15.81 22.05
N GLY A 27 7.32 16.23 20.88
CA GLY A 27 7.90 17.32 20.10
C GLY A 27 9.10 16.95 19.22
N ASN A 28 9.36 15.68 18.97
CA ASN A 28 10.57 15.23 18.26
C ASN A 28 10.77 15.89 16.88
N PHE A 29 9.71 16.00 16.07
CA PHE A 29 9.78 16.64 14.76
C PHE A 29 9.93 18.16 14.89
N LEU A 30 9.22 18.80 15.81
CA LEU A 30 9.33 20.25 16.06
C LEU A 30 10.74 20.62 16.52
N ASN A 31 11.28 19.87 17.48
CA ASN A 31 12.63 20.07 18.02
C ASN A 31 13.69 19.96 16.92
N LEU A 32 13.61 18.90 16.10
CA LEU A 32 14.56 18.70 15.01
C LEU A 32 14.43 19.80 13.95
N ALA A 33 13.21 20.14 13.56
CA ALA A 33 12.95 21.21 12.58
C ALA A 33 13.50 22.54 13.07
N TYR A 34 13.21 22.91 14.33
CA TYR A 34 13.70 24.14 14.93
C TYR A 34 15.23 24.15 14.98
N ALA A 35 15.86 23.11 15.50
CA ALA A 35 17.32 23.01 15.60
C ALA A 35 18.00 23.17 14.22
N LYS A 36 17.49 22.48 13.19
CA LYS A 36 18.05 22.54 11.83
C LYS A 36 17.86 23.90 11.17
N LEU A 37 16.72 24.53 11.33
CA LEU A 37 16.49 25.87 10.78
C LEU A 37 17.37 26.91 11.48
N ARG A 38 17.55 26.82 12.80
CA ARG A 38 18.44 27.68 13.57
C ARG A 38 19.93 27.47 13.22
N GLU A 39 20.34 26.22 12.95
CA GLU A 39 21.68 25.89 12.45
C GLU A 39 21.94 26.59 11.11
N ILE A 40 21.02 26.46 10.15
CA ILE A 40 21.12 27.12 8.83
C ILE A 40 21.16 28.65 8.99
N GLU A 41 20.29 29.22 9.82
CA GLU A 41 20.28 30.65 10.08
C GLU A 41 21.59 31.13 10.68
N THR A 42 22.15 30.41 11.64
CA THR A 42 23.45 30.73 12.27
C THR A 42 24.57 30.73 11.24
N ASP A 43 24.62 29.72 10.37
CA ASP A 43 25.63 29.61 9.31
C ASP A 43 25.51 30.77 8.31
N LEU A 44 24.29 31.14 7.91
CA LEU A 44 24.03 32.27 7.01
C LEU A 44 24.47 33.61 7.63
N LEU A 45 24.13 33.86 8.88
CA LEU A 45 24.53 35.08 9.58
C LEU A 45 26.06 35.13 9.77
N ALA A 46 26.69 34.04 10.10
CA ALA A 46 28.16 33.95 10.20
C ALA A 46 28.84 34.16 8.83
N ASP A 47 28.27 33.65 7.74
CA ASP A 47 28.80 33.88 6.39
C ASP A 47 28.61 35.34 5.95
N GLN A 48 27.44 35.93 6.20
CA GLN A 48 27.17 37.35 5.95
C GLN A 48 28.18 38.22 6.69
N ARG A 49 28.40 37.97 7.98
CA ARG A 49 29.38 38.71 8.78
C ARG A 49 30.80 38.61 8.24
N ARG A 50 31.20 37.44 7.73
CA ARG A 50 32.50 37.23 7.08
C ARG A 50 32.67 38.04 5.80
N ARG A 51 31.61 38.18 5.01
CA ARG A 51 31.63 38.88 3.71
C ARG A 51 31.56 40.40 3.83
N THR A 52 30.71 40.90 4.71
CA THR A 52 30.42 42.36 4.82
C THR A 52 31.14 43.05 5.98
N GLY A 53 31.84 42.28 6.85
CA GLY A 53 32.31 42.76 8.12
C GLY A 53 31.14 43.00 9.11
N SER A 54 31.43 43.62 10.26
CA SER A 54 30.42 43.87 11.29
C SER A 54 29.46 45.04 10.98
N GLN A 55 29.60 45.68 9.82
CA GLN A 55 28.85 46.91 9.52
C GLN A 55 27.38 46.65 9.14
N ASP A 56 27.04 45.46 8.62
CA ASP A 56 25.68 45.16 8.15
C ASP A 56 24.85 44.32 9.13
N LEU A 57 25.38 43.91 10.27
CA LEU A 57 24.63 43.24 11.34
C LEU A 57 24.31 44.21 12.45
N SER A 58 23.09 44.10 12.99
CA SER A 58 22.68 44.87 14.16
C SER A 58 23.62 44.63 15.35
N LEU A 59 23.76 45.65 16.21
CA LEU A 59 24.45 45.49 17.49
C LEU A 59 23.78 44.43 18.38
N ASP A 60 22.50 44.20 18.17
CA ASP A 60 21.74 43.13 18.80
C ASP A 60 21.40 42.03 17.75
N VAL A 61 22.09 40.89 17.84
CA VAL A 61 21.91 39.71 16.95
C VAL A 61 20.46 39.22 16.97
N SER A 62 19.68 39.49 18.01
CA SER A 62 18.25 39.11 18.08
C SER A 62 17.40 39.81 17.02
N LEU A 63 17.81 40.95 16.51
CA LEU A 63 17.12 41.69 15.44
C LEU A 63 17.34 41.06 14.05
N ASP A 64 18.45 40.37 13.88
CA ASP A 64 18.79 39.69 12.62
C ASP A 64 18.21 38.25 12.56
N GLN A 65 17.80 37.73 13.72
CA GLN A 65 17.20 36.43 13.82
C GLN A 65 15.79 36.40 13.20
N ARG A 66 15.51 35.47 12.30
CA ARG A 66 14.21 35.30 11.62
C ARG A 66 13.44 34.05 12.10
N ILE A 67 14.15 33.06 12.59
CA ILE A 67 13.56 31.80 13.08
C ILE A 67 13.26 31.94 14.58
N HIS A 68 11.99 32.18 14.89
CA HIS A 68 11.51 32.34 16.26
C HIS A 68 10.68 31.13 16.71
N ILE A 69 10.80 30.76 17.98
CA ILE A 69 10.12 29.62 18.59
C ILE A 69 8.58 29.74 18.58
N ASP A 70 8.04 30.97 18.64
CA ASP A 70 6.60 31.27 18.57
C ASP A 70 5.96 30.96 17.20
N ARG A 71 6.78 30.63 16.21
CA ARG A 71 6.31 30.18 14.88
C ARG A 71 6.10 28.68 14.80
N PHE A 72 6.33 27.96 15.90
CA PHE A 72 6.21 26.52 16.00
C PHE A 72 4.96 26.14 16.79
N TYR A 73 4.12 25.33 16.16
CA TYR A 73 2.83 24.91 16.71
C TYR A 73 2.77 23.39 16.74
N GLY A 74 2.31 22.82 17.85
CA GLY A 74 2.07 21.40 18.01
C GLY A 74 0.63 21.11 18.44
N ILE A 75 0.12 19.94 18.09
CA ILE A 75 -1.12 19.41 18.66
C ILE A 75 -0.81 18.02 19.21
N GLU A 76 -1.20 17.79 20.46
CA GLU A 76 -1.05 16.49 21.12
C GLU A 76 -2.28 16.25 22.00
N ILE A 77 -2.87 15.06 21.88
CA ILE A 77 -4.09 14.72 22.63
C ILE A 77 -3.79 14.47 24.12
N ASN A 78 -2.59 13.95 24.42
CA ASN A 78 -2.18 13.56 25.77
C ASN A 78 -1.45 14.71 26.47
N TRP A 79 -1.86 15.00 27.70
CA TRP A 79 -1.28 16.10 28.49
C TRP A 79 0.23 15.96 28.70
N TRP A 80 0.69 14.77 29.08
CA TRP A 80 2.10 14.56 29.45
C TRP A 80 3.07 14.75 28.28
N PRO A 81 2.86 14.11 27.10
CA PRO A 81 3.68 14.40 25.92
C PRO A 81 3.63 15.87 25.47
N ALA A 82 2.48 16.54 25.58
CA ALA A 82 2.37 17.95 25.27
C ALA A 82 3.28 18.81 26.15
N LYS A 83 3.34 18.54 27.46
CA LYS A 83 4.23 19.26 28.39
C LYS A 83 5.71 18.94 28.15
N ILE A 84 6.03 17.71 27.76
CA ILE A 84 7.39 17.36 27.33
C ILE A 84 7.77 18.17 26.08
N ALA A 85 6.87 18.25 25.08
CA ALA A 85 7.12 19.01 23.87
C ALA A 85 7.39 20.50 24.14
N GLU A 86 6.58 21.14 24.97
CA GLU A 86 6.80 22.54 25.41
C GLU A 86 8.19 22.71 26.02
N THR A 87 8.54 21.87 26.99
CA THR A 87 9.82 21.93 27.69
C THR A 87 11.00 21.68 26.76
N ALA A 88 10.87 20.67 25.87
CA ALA A 88 11.91 20.32 24.91
C ALA A 88 12.18 21.46 23.91
N MET A 89 11.14 22.16 23.46
CA MET A 89 11.31 23.32 22.58
C MET A 89 12.12 24.44 23.23
N PHE A 90 11.91 24.71 24.54
CA PHE A 90 12.77 25.67 25.27
C PHE A 90 14.22 25.25 25.35
N LEU A 91 14.46 23.96 25.63
CA LEU A 91 15.83 23.44 25.71
C LEU A 91 16.54 23.56 24.37
N VAL A 92 15.86 23.26 23.27
CA VAL A 92 16.40 23.37 21.91
C VAL A 92 16.65 24.84 21.53
N ASP A 93 15.74 25.76 21.88
CA ASP A 93 15.97 27.22 21.69
C ASP A 93 17.20 27.69 22.47
N HIS A 94 17.34 27.27 23.71
CA HIS A 94 18.54 27.60 24.52
C HIS A 94 19.81 27.06 23.88
N GLN A 95 19.82 25.81 23.39
CA GLN A 95 20.97 25.23 22.70
C GLN A 95 21.32 25.97 21.42
N ALA A 96 20.30 26.33 20.59
CA ALA A 96 20.48 27.09 19.37
C ALA A 96 21.05 28.50 19.64
N ASN A 97 20.58 29.17 20.71
CA ASN A 97 21.13 30.49 21.12
C ASN A 97 22.58 30.38 21.59
N ARG A 98 22.97 29.30 22.26
CA ARG A 98 24.39 29.06 22.60
C ARG A 98 25.26 28.84 21.36
N GLN A 99 24.74 28.14 20.35
CA GLN A 99 25.47 27.94 19.08
C GLN A 99 25.63 29.26 18.34
N LEU A 100 24.58 30.07 18.29
CA LEU A 100 24.61 31.42 17.71
C LEU A 100 25.64 32.32 18.44
N ALA A 101 25.66 32.28 19.79
CA ALA A 101 26.64 33.02 20.59
C ALA A 101 28.07 32.58 20.30
N ALA A 102 28.32 31.28 20.14
CA ALA A 102 29.63 30.76 19.81
C ALA A 102 30.09 31.20 18.41
N ALA A 103 29.17 31.33 17.45
CA ALA A 103 29.47 31.75 16.09
C ALA A 103 29.65 33.25 15.92
N LEU A 104 28.86 34.09 16.66
CA LEU A 104 28.79 35.55 16.49
C LEU A 104 29.23 36.35 17.71
N GLY A 105 29.60 35.71 18.82
CA GLY A 105 30.05 36.34 20.04
C GLY A 105 28.93 36.92 20.92
N GLN A 106 27.67 36.83 20.53
CA GLN A 106 26.52 37.35 21.24
C GLN A 106 25.34 36.35 21.19
N ALA A 107 24.56 36.32 22.27
CA ALA A 107 23.33 35.51 22.32
C ALA A 107 22.11 36.38 22.62
N PRO A 108 20.93 36.08 22.06
CA PRO A 108 19.69 36.72 22.44
C PRO A 108 19.40 36.48 23.93
N VAL A 109 19.02 37.53 24.65
CA VAL A 109 18.57 37.42 26.05
C VAL A 109 17.13 36.94 26.08
N ARG A 110 16.90 35.70 26.51
CA ARG A 110 15.57 35.07 26.54
C ARG A 110 14.93 34.99 27.94
N LEU A 111 15.56 35.57 28.97
CA LEU A 111 14.98 35.58 30.31
C LEU A 111 14.45 36.99 30.67
N PRO A 112 13.22 37.09 31.23
CA PRO A 112 12.25 36.03 31.46
C PRO A 112 11.64 35.50 30.16
N ILE A 113 11.22 34.21 30.16
CA ILE A 113 10.64 33.53 28.98
C ILE A 113 9.31 34.21 28.62
N LYS A 114 9.32 35.01 27.55
CA LYS A 114 8.13 35.73 27.05
C LYS A 114 7.59 35.13 25.75
N ILE A 115 8.42 34.36 25.03
CA ILE A 115 8.12 33.81 23.72
C ILE A 115 8.24 32.30 23.82
N THR A 116 7.19 31.57 23.44
CA THR A 116 7.08 30.12 23.55
C THR A 116 6.54 29.48 22.27
N ALA A 117 6.87 28.23 22.00
CA ALA A 117 6.11 27.43 21.06
C ALA A 117 4.68 27.23 21.58
N THR A 118 3.71 27.12 20.68
CA THR A 118 2.32 26.87 21.06
C THR A 118 2.00 25.40 20.89
N ILE A 119 1.80 24.68 21.98
CA ILE A 119 1.39 23.27 21.97
C ILE A 119 -0.05 23.18 22.47
N TYR A 120 -0.96 22.81 21.56
CA TYR A 120 -2.36 22.59 21.90
C TYR A 120 -2.54 21.18 22.45
N GLN A 121 -2.97 21.05 23.70
CA GLN A 121 -3.44 19.78 24.24
C GLN A 121 -4.88 19.57 23.78
N HIS A 122 -5.06 18.92 22.64
CA HIS A 122 -6.38 18.71 22.03
C HIS A 122 -6.34 17.56 21.01
N ASP A 123 -7.50 16.97 20.72
CA ASP A 123 -7.63 16.06 19.59
C ASP A 123 -7.51 16.84 18.27
N ALA A 124 -6.51 16.51 17.47
CA ALA A 124 -6.25 17.18 16.19
C ALA A 124 -7.42 17.11 15.22
N LEU A 125 -8.27 16.08 15.29
CA LEU A 125 -9.41 15.90 14.39
C LEU A 125 -10.65 16.71 14.79
N THR A 126 -10.71 17.19 16.04
CA THR A 126 -11.82 18.02 16.55
C THR A 126 -11.45 19.49 16.69
N LEU A 127 -10.15 19.81 16.69
CA LEU A 127 -9.66 21.19 16.75
C LEU A 127 -9.86 21.88 15.39
N ASP A 128 -10.44 23.08 15.41
CA ASP A 128 -10.46 23.94 14.22
C ASP A 128 -9.06 24.54 13.97
N TRP A 129 -8.39 23.99 12.97
CA TRP A 129 -7.03 24.39 12.62
C TRP A 129 -6.96 25.82 12.07
N SER A 130 -8.02 26.33 11.48
CA SER A 130 -8.06 27.69 10.93
C SER A 130 -8.08 28.75 12.03
N GLN A 131 -8.76 28.47 13.14
CA GLN A 131 -8.84 29.34 14.31
C GLN A 131 -7.61 29.18 15.22
N ALA A 132 -7.14 27.95 15.43
CA ALA A 132 -5.99 27.68 16.29
C ALA A 132 -4.67 28.22 15.72
N LEU A 133 -4.60 28.44 14.40
CA LEU A 133 -3.40 28.95 13.74
C LEU A 133 -3.68 30.31 13.10
N PRO A 134 -3.01 31.36 13.53
CA PRO A 134 -3.07 32.62 12.84
C PRO A 134 -2.62 32.45 11.39
N LYS A 135 -3.25 33.15 10.44
CA LYS A 135 -2.80 33.19 9.05
C LYS A 135 -1.51 34.03 8.99
N PRO A 136 -0.35 33.41 8.70
CA PRO A 136 0.90 34.16 8.64
C PRO A 136 0.95 34.98 7.35
N ALA A 137 1.77 36.02 7.35
CA ALA A 137 2.12 36.76 6.13
C ALA A 137 2.98 35.92 5.16
N GLY A 138 3.60 34.83 5.64
CA GLY A 138 4.46 33.94 4.90
C GLY A 138 3.88 32.52 4.74
N ARG A 139 4.77 31.57 4.49
CA ARG A 139 4.41 30.18 4.19
C ARG A 139 4.07 29.38 5.43
N THR A 140 3.16 28.41 5.29
CA THR A 140 2.81 27.44 6.33
C THR A 140 3.32 26.04 5.96
N PHE A 141 4.14 25.43 6.82
CA PHE A 141 4.60 24.06 6.66
C PHE A 141 3.91 23.15 7.67
N VAL A 142 3.26 22.09 7.18
CA VAL A 142 2.57 21.11 8.01
C VAL A 142 3.26 19.77 7.89
N PHE A 143 3.62 19.15 9.01
CA PHE A 143 4.18 17.81 9.01
C PHE A 143 3.72 17.02 10.25
N GLY A 144 4.07 15.75 10.31
CA GLY A 144 3.78 14.92 11.48
C GLY A 144 3.84 13.43 11.17
N ASN A 145 3.61 12.65 12.21
CA ASN A 145 3.44 11.20 12.14
C ASN A 145 2.08 10.82 12.76
N PRO A 146 0.97 11.01 12.03
CA PRO A 146 -0.36 10.72 12.53
C PRO A 146 -0.55 9.24 12.87
N PRO A 147 -1.50 8.88 13.76
CA PRO A 147 -1.72 7.50 14.17
C PRO A 147 -2.20 6.62 13.02
N PHE A 148 -1.64 5.40 12.94
CA PHE A 148 -1.93 4.41 11.92
C PHE A 148 -3.03 3.46 12.39
N LEU A 149 -4.20 3.47 11.74
CA LEU A 149 -5.32 2.59 12.04
C LEU A 149 -6.02 2.16 10.76
N GLY A 150 -5.85 0.90 10.40
CA GLY A 150 -6.54 0.29 9.27
C GLY A 150 -8.06 0.19 9.51
N ASP A 151 -8.82 -0.06 8.44
CA ASP A 151 -10.29 -0.10 8.46
C ASP A 151 -10.88 -1.14 9.42
N HIS A 152 -10.19 -2.25 9.65
CA HIS A 152 -10.65 -3.32 10.56
C HIS A 152 -10.37 -3.08 12.04
N THR A 153 -9.53 -2.09 12.39
CA THR A 153 -9.10 -1.82 13.78
C THR A 153 -9.72 -0.56 14.36
N ARG A 154 -10.37 0.25 13.55
CA ARG A 154 -11.02 1.51 13.97
C ARG A 154 -12.30 1.27 14.75
N THR A 155 -12.52 2.13 15.76
CA THR A 155 -13.81 2.25 16.44
C THR A 155 -14.82 3.05 15.61
N ALA A 156 -16.11 2.95 15.97
CA ALA A 156 -17.16 3.76 15.34
C ALA A 156 -16.92 5.27 15.54
N ALA A 157 -16.42 5.69 16.71
CA ALA A 157 -16.08 7.09 16.99
C ALA A 157 -14.94 7.60 16.07
N GLN A 158 -13.89 6.80 15.87
CA GLN A 158 -12.80 7.14 14.95
C GLN A 158 -13.26 7.23 13.49
N LEU A 159 -14.19 6.36 13.08
CA LEU A 159 -14.80 6.44 11.75
C LEU A 159 -15.61 7.74 11.59
N ALA A 160 -16.36 8.16 12.61
CA ALA A 160 -17.11 9.41 12.59
C ALA A 160 -16.20 10.63 12.48
N LEU A 161 -15.08 10.66 13.21
CA LEU A 161 -14.06 11.71 13.10
C LEU A 161 -13.45 11.79 11.69
N MET A 162 -13.15 10.65 11.10
CA MET A 162 -12.64 10.58 9.72
C MET A 162 -13.66 11.09 8.70
N GLN A 163 -14.95 10.75 8.88
CA GLN A 163 -16.05 11.26 8.04
C GLN A 163 -16.19 12.77 8.19
N ALA A 164 -16.08 13.32 9.40
CA ALA A 164 -16.10 14.75 9.64
C ALA A 164 -14.91 15.47 8.98
N ALA A 165 -13.73 14.86 8.97
CA ALA A 165 -12.54 15.42 8.33
C ALA A 165 -12.67 15.46 6.80
N TRP A 166 -13.15 14.40 6.14
CA TRP A 166 -13.27 14.32 4.69
C TRP A 166 -14.59 14.87 4.12
N GLY A 167 -15.62 15.02 4.94
CA GLY A 167 -17.00 15.23 4.52
C GLY A 167 -17.77 13.92 4.31
N GLU A 168 -19.05 14.00 4.04
CA GLU A 168 -19.90 12.84 3.85
C GLU A 168 -19.59 12.11 2.54
N GLY A 169 -19.08 10.90 2.63
CA GLY A 169 -18.82 10.03 1.47
C GLY A 169 -18.65 8.56 1.85
N LYS A 170 -19.48 7.67 1.31
CA LYS A 170 -19.43 6.22 1.58
C LYS A 170 -18.11 5.55 1.17
N GLN A 171 -17.32 6.18 0.32
CA GLN A 171 -16.07 5.62 -0.21
C GLN A 171 -14.88 5.75 0.76
N LEU A 172 -14.99 6.59 1.78
CA LEU A 172 -13.89 6.93 2.70
C LEU A 172 -13.66 5.88 3.80
N SER A 173 -14.62 4.99 4.05
CA SER A 173 -14.57 3.98 5.12
C SER A 173 -13.41 2.98 5.01
N ARG A 174 -12.77 2.87 3.84
CA ARG A 174 -11.63 1.99 3.60
C ARG A 174 -10.27 2.69 3.62
N LEU A 175 -10.23 4.01 3.70
CA LEU A 175 -8.98 4.74 3.87
C LEU A 175 -8.39 4.47 5.26
N ASP A 176 -7.08 4.52 5.39
CA ASP A 176 -6.42 4.50 6.69
C ASP A 176 -6.76 5.78 7.47
N PHE A 177 -6.87 5.68 8.79
CA PHE A 177 -7.21 6.80 9.67
C PHE A 177 -6.26 7.99 9.52
N VAL A 178 -4.99 7.72 9.25
CA VAL A 178 -3.95 8.72 8.98
C VAL A 178 -4.34 9.70 7.86
N THR A 179 -5.20 9.31 6.94
CA THR A 179 -5.64 10.16 5.82
C THR A 179 -6.49 11.34 6.25
N SER A 180 -7.07 11.31 7.45
CA SER A 180 -7.83 12.43 8.02
C SER A 180 -6.98 13.68 8.17
N TRP A 181 -5.68 13.54 8.48
CA TRP A 181 -4.73 14.66 8.57
C TRP A 181 -4.46 15.30 7.21
N HIS A 182 -4.46 14.51 6.14
CA HIS A 182 -4.40 15.07 4.77
C HIS A 182 -5.62 15.93 4.47
N ALA A 183 -6.82 15.49 4.84
CA ALA A 183 -8.06 16.26 4.65
C ALA A 183 -8.03 17.60 5.39
N LEU A 184 -7.62 17.60 6.68
CA LEU A 184 -7.50 18.83 7.46
C LEU A 184 -6.43 19.78 6.91
N THR A 185 -5.31 19.22 6.43
CA THR A 185 -4.24 20.02 5.82
C THR A 185 -4.68 20.63 4.49
N LEU A 186 -5.39 19.89 3.63
CA LEU A 186 -5.99 20.43 2.41
C LEU A 186 -6.88 21.62 2.71
N ARG A 187 -7.73 21.50 3.74
CA ARG A 187 -8.63 22.57 4.18
C ARG A 187 -7.85 23.77 4.72
N LEU A 188 -6.85 23.56 5.58
CA LEU A 188 -6.02 24.61 6.14
C LEU A 188 -5.25 25.38 5.06
N LEU A 189 -4.67 24.67 4.09
CA LEU A 189 -3.83 25.25 3.05
C LEU A 189 -4.63 25.67 1.80
N ALA A 190 -5.96 25.59 1.80
CA ALA A 190 -6.77 26.03 0.67
C ALA A 190 -6.52 27.51 0.32
N GLU A 191 -6.40 28.36 1.35
CA GLU A 191 -6.19 29.82 1.23
C GLU A 191 -4.82 30.29 1.76
N ARG A 192 -3.88 29.37 1.96
CA ARG A 192 -2.54 29.66 2.48
C ARG A 192 -1.48 29.12 1.54
N ASP A 193 -0.41 29.86 1.38
CA ASP A 193 0.80 29.31 0.75
C ASP A 193 1.52 28.38 1.74
N GLY A 194 2.08 27.30 1.22
CA GLY A 194 2.79 26.35 2.06
C GLY A 194 3.02 25.00 1.42
N GLU A 195 3.49 24.08 2.24
CA GLU A 195 3.79 22.71 1.88
C GLU A 195 3.47 21.78 3.06
N TRP A 196 3.32 20.51 2.78
CA TRP A 196 3.11 19.53 3.85
C TRP A 196 3.85 18.23 3.61
N ALA A 197 4.10 17.45 4.68
CA ALA A 197 4.63 16.11 4.58
C ALA A 197 4.21 15.26 5.78
N PHE A 198 3.77 14.03 5.55
CA PHE A 198 3.43 13.10 6.62
C PHE A 198 4.20 11.78 6.49
N VAL A 199 4.54 11.21 7.65
CA VAL A 199 4.87 9.79 7.76
C VAL A 199 3.55 9.04 7.85
N THR A 200 3.37 8.04 6.99
CA THR A 200 2.11 7.28 6.91
C THR A 200 2.37 5.80 6.70
N THR A 201 1.35 4.97 6.87
CA THR A 201 1.45 3.57 6.44
C THR A 201 1.60 3.47 4.93
N ASN A 202 2.28 2.44 4.44
CA ASN A 202 2.40 2.18 3.01
C ASN A 202 1.06 1.79 2.34
N SER A 203 0.02 1.51 3.13
CA SER A 203 -1.32 1.19 2.62
C SER A 203 -1.93 2.32 1.80
N ILE A 204 -1.58 3.58 2.08
CA ILE A 204 -2.15 4.74 1.36
C ILE A 204 -1.72 4.83 -0.12
N VAL A 205 -0.65 4.12 -0.50
CA VAL A 205 -0.13 4.06 -1.87
C VAL A 205 -0.39 2.72 -2.54
N GLN A 206 -1.31 1.91 -2.00
CA GLN A 206 -1.59 0.54 -2.43
C GLN A 206 -3.09 0.24 -2.51
N GLY A 207 -3.45 -0.68 -3.40
CA GLY A 207 -4.82 -1.13 -3.54
C GLY A 207 -5.77 -0.02 -3.98
N ASP A 208 -6.89 0.13 -3.29
CA ASP A 208 -7.93 1.12 -3.62
C ASP A 208 -7.78 2.46 -2.89
N GLN A 209 -6.80 2.60 -2.01
CA GLN A 209 -6.58 3.85 -1.27
C GLN A 209 -6.00 4.97 -2.13
N PRO A 210 -5.02 4.73 -3.05
CA PRO A 210 -4.43 5.81 -3.82
C PRO A 210 -5.44 6.63 -4.62
N ALA A 211 -6.34 5.98 -5.35
CA ALA A 211 -7.34 6.69 -6.13
C ALA A 211 -8.22 7.62 -5.28
N ARG A 212 -8.62 7.16 -4.10
CA ARG A 212 -9.49 7.92 -3.19
C ARG A 212 -8.78 9.05 -2.47
N LEU A 213 -7.53 8.80 -2.03
CA LEU A 213 -6.75 9.78 -1.29
C LEU A 213 -6.17 10.86 -2.22
N PHE A 214 -5.54 10.46 -3.32
CA PHE A 214 -4.80 11.39 -4.16
C PHE A 214 -5.68 12.15 -5.16
N ALA A 215 -6.87 11.66 -5.50
CA ALA A 215 -7.79 12.40 -6.38
C ALA A 215 -8.11 13.81 -5.85
N PRO A 216 -8.60 14.01 -4.63
CA PRO A 216 -8.86 15.36 -4.09
C PRO A 216 -7.58 16.18 -3.90
N ILE A 217 -6.43 15.54 -3.58
CA ILE A 217 -5.14 16.22 -3.43
C ILE A 217 -4.69 16.82 -4.78
N PHE A 218 -4.69 16.00 -5.84
CA PHE A 218 -4.29 16.44 -7.17
C PHE A 218 -5.29 17.43 -7.78
N ALA A 219 -6.59 17.23 -7.56
CA ALA A 219 -7.63 18.18 -8.00
C ALA A 219 -7.49 19.57 -7.35
N ALA A 220 -6.95 19.64 -6.13
CA ALA A 220 -6.64 20.91 -5.45
C ALA A 220 -5.29 21.53 -5.89
N GLY A 221 -4.69 21.05 -6.98
CA GLY A 221 -3.46 21.57 -7.56
C GLY A 221 -2.16 21.15 -6.87
N TRP A 222 -2.24 20.21 -5.91
CA TRP A 222 -1.06 19.68 -5.24
C TRP A 222 -0.37 18.61 -6.07
N ARG A 223 0.94 18.52 -5.94
CA ARG A 223 1.78 17.47 -6.51
C ARG A 223 2.77 16.95 -5.48
N ILE A 224 3.27 15.74 -5.69
CA ILE A 224 4.28 15.16 -4.81
C ILE A 224 5.63 15.83 -5.12
N LYS A 225 6.18 16.51 -4.12
CA LYS A 225 7.49 17.15 -4.15
C LYS A 225 8.60 16.14 -3.91
N PHE A 226 8.44 15.33 -2.88
CA PHE A 226 9.36 14.23 -2.58
C PHE A 226 8.59 13.06 -1.98
N ALA A 227 9.15 11.87 -2.15
CA ALA A 227 8.61 10.68 -1.49
C ALA A 227 9.72 9.71 -1.11
N HIS A 228 9.55 9.08 0.06
CA HIS A 228 10.26 7.88 0.46
C HIS A 228 9.37 6.68 0.22
N ARG A 229 9.81 5.75 -0.64
CA ARG A 229 9.14 4.46 -0.84
C ARG A 229 9.12 3.66 0.45
N THR A 230 8.37 2.58 0.46
CA THR A 230 8.19 1.73 1.64
C THR A 230 9.50 1.37 2.33
N PHE A 231 9.56 1.66 3.62
CA PHE A 231 10.64 1.29 4.54
C PHE A 231 10.06 0.80 5.87
N ALA A 232 10.86 0.04 6.63
CA ALA A 232 10.44 -0.40 7.96
C ALA A 232 10.68 0.71 8.98
N TRP A 233 9.60 1.15 9.64
CA TRP A 233 9.70 2.03 10.79
C TRP A 233 10.02 1.19 12.03
N ASP A 234 11.22 1.33 12.55
CA ASP A 234 11.65 0.64 13.77
C ASP A 234 11.33 1.52 14.99
N SER A 235 10.32 1.14 15.75
CA SER A 235 10.05 1.77 17.04
C SER A 235 10.95 1.11 18.10
N GLN A 236 11.71 1.90 18.84
CA GLN A 236 12.52 1.42 19.97
C GLN A 236 11.67 0.91 21.15
N ALA A 237 10.34 0.96 21.07
CA ALA A 237 9.45 0.47 22.12
C ALA A 237 9.39 -1.07 22.11
N PRO A 238 9.57 -1.75 23.27
CA PRO A 238 9.51 -3.20 23.36
C PRO A 238 8.17 -3.75 22.86
N GLY A 239 8.19 -4.81 22.06
CA GLY A 239 7.01 -5.58 21.66
C GLY A 239 6.21 -5.03 20.48
N LYS A 240 6.63 -3.98 19.78
CA LYS A 240 5.95 -3.49 18.57
C LYS A 240 6.48 -4.17 17.31
N ALA A 241 5.56 -4.66 16.48
CA ALA A 241 5.87 -5.15 15.14
C ALA A 241 6.38 -4.00 14.26
N ALA A 242 7.38 -4.26 13.40
CA ALA A 242 7.83 -3.30 12.41
C ALA A 242 6.67 -2.91 11.49
N VAL A 243 6.40 -1.61 11.40
CA VAL A 243 5.37 -1.07 10.51
C VAL A 243 6.04 -0.57 9.23
N HIS A 244 5.48 -0.92 8.09
CA HIS A 244 5.94 -0.42 6.80
C HIS A 244 5.35 0.97 6.54
N CYS A 245 6.22 1.96 6.42
CA CYS A 245 5.86 3.36 6.23
C CYS A 245 6.29 3.90 4.88
N VAL A 246 5.68 5.01 4.50
CA VAL A 246 6.10 5.90 3.43
C VAL A 246 6.13 7.34 3.98
N ILE A 247 6.94 8.20 3.38
CA ILE A 247 6.91 9.65 3.66
C ILE A 247 6.61 10.35 2.34
N ILE A 248 5.62 11.24 2.35
CA ILE A 248 5.21 11.93 1.13
C ILE A 248 5.09 13.42 1.45
N GLY A 249 5.83 14.23 0.71
CA GLY A 249 5.77 15.70 0.79
C GLY A 249 5.11 16.28 -0.45
N PHE A 250 4.26 17.30 -0.24
CA PHE A 250 3.43 17.92 -1.26
C PHE A 250 3.74 19.41 -1.43
N THR A 251 3.65 19.88 -2.67
CA THR A 251 3.80 21.30 -3.03
C THR A 251 2.83 21.65 -4.16
N ARG A 252 2.48 22.93 -4.28
CA ARG A 252 1.79 23.52 -5.45
C ARG A 252 2.75 24.22 -6.39
N ASP A 253 4.02 24.39 -6.00
CA ASP A 253 5.02 25.04 -6.84
C ASP A 253 5.44 24.11 -8.02
N PRO A 254 5.12 24.47 -9.27
CA PRO A 254 5.46 23.68 -10.44
C PRO A 254 6.97 23.62 -10.73
N GLY A 255 7.73 24.60 -10.23
CA GLY A 255 9.18 24.70 -10.44
C GLY A 255 10.00 23.79 -9.54
N THR A 256 9.42 23.27 -8.47
CA THR A 256 10.15 22.39 -7.54
C THR A 256 10.43 21.03 -8.17
N LYS A 257 11.68 20.58 -8.14
CA LYS A 257 12.11 19.25 -8.62
C LYS A 257 11.54 18.13 -7.76
N ALA A 258 10.99 17.10 -8.40
CA ALA A 258 10.54 15.90 -7.71
C ALA A 258 11.74 15.04 -7.27
N ARG A 259 11.71 14.53 -6.02
CA ARG A 259 12.77 13.68 -5.46
C ARG A 259 12.19 12.40 -4.88
N LEU A 260 12.55 11.26 -5.47
CA LEU A 260 12.09 9.94 -5.03
C LEU A 260 13.23 9.18 -4.37
N PHE A 261 12.95 8.62 -3.21
CA PHE A 261 13.92 7.82 -2.45
C PHE A 261 13.45 6.38 -2.35
N LYS A 262 14.37 5.44 -2.54
CA LYS A 262 14.16 4.00 -2.38
C LYS A 262 15.13 3.41 -1.36
N TYR A 263 14.77 2.24 -0.86
CA TYR A 263 15.57 1.46 0.08
C TYR A 263 15.89 0.11 -0.55
N GLU A 264 17.12 -0.34 -0.50
CA GLU A 264 17.51 -1.69 -0.99
C GLU A 264 16.92 -2.78 -0.10
N HIS A 265 16.89 -2.52 1.21
CA HIS A 265 16.24 -3.35 2.21
C HIS A 265 15.37 -2.45 3.07
N ALA A 266 14.28 -2.97 3.59
CA ALA A 266 13.33 -2.19 4.38
C ALA A 266 13.96 -1.39 5.55
N ARG A 267 15.12 -1.82 6.05
CA ARG A 267 15.93 -1.14 7.10
C ARG A 267 17.20 -0.50 6.58
N GLY A 268 17.37 -0.39 5.27
CA GLY A 268 18.55 0.19 4.64
C GLY A 268 18.56 1.71 4.64
N GLU A 269 19.60 2.28 4.06
CA GLU A 269 19.71 3.71 3.82
C GLU A 269 18.86 4.13 2.61
N ALA A 270 18.32 5.35 2.70
CA ALA A 270 17.57 5.94 1.61
C ALA A 270 18.52 6.32 0.47
N ARG A 271 18.22 5.86 -0.76
CA ARG A 271 18.95 6.25 -1.97
C ARG A 271 18.03 7.00 -2.91
N GLU A 272 18.46 8.16 -3.36
CA GLU A 272 17.71 8.94 -4.34
C GLU A 272 17.68 8.25 -5.71
N VAL A 273 16.51 8.18 -6.33
CA VAL A 273 16.34 7.66 -7.68
C VAL A 273 16.65 8.78 -8.67
N PRO A 274 17.67 8.62 -9.53
CA PRO A 274 18.04 9.69 -10.45
C PRO A 274 16.99 9.87 -11.58
N GLY A 275 16.89 11.09 -12.10
CA GLY A 275 16.12 11.38 -13.32
C GLY A 275 14.60 11.44 -13.17
N VAL A 276 14.07 11.38 -11.94
CA VAL A 276 12.63 11.45 -11.67
C VAL A 276 12.08 12.82 -12.09
N LYS A 277 11.04 12.80 -12.91
CA LYS A 277 10.34 14.00 -13.39
C LYS A 277 9.08 14.28 -12.60
N THR A 278 8.27 13.26 -12.37
CA THR A 278 6.99 13.35 -11.69
C THR A 278 6.77 12.13 -10.81
N ILE A 279 6.36 12.31 -9.58
CA ILE A 279 6.02 11.20 -8.68
C ILE A 279 4.51 11.05 -8.66
N ASN A 280 4.00 9.89 -9.06
CA ASN A 280 2.57 9.60 -9.03
C ASN A 280 2.11 9.02 -7.66
N ALA A 281 0.81 8.75 -7.53
CA ALA A 281 0.20 8.22 -6.31
C ALA A 281 0.74 6.86 -5.84
N TYR A 282 1.44 6.13 -6.70
CA TYR A 282 2.06 4.82 -6.40
C TYR A 282 3.57 4.93 -6.09
N LEU A 283 4.06 6.14 -5.93
CA LEU A 283 5.46 6.50 -5.67
C LEU A 283 6.42 5.93 -6.73
N VAL A 284 6.03 6.07 -7.98
CA VAL A 284 6.88 5.79 -9.14
C VAL A 284 6.95 7.01 -10.06
N ASP A 285 8.01 7.10 -10.88
CA ASP A 285 8.10 8.13 -11.90
C ASP A 285 7.09 7.87 -13.01
N GLY A 286 6.30 8.86 -13.34
CA GLY A 286 5.25 8.73 -14.37
C GLY A 286 4.08 9.70 -14.16
N PRO A 287 3.10 9.67 -15.08
CA PRO A 287 1.93 10.55 -15.02
C PRO A 287 1.09 10.26 -13.76
N ASN A 288 0.34 11.28 -13.30
CA ASN A 288 -0.61 11.17 -12.19
C ASN A 288 -1.86 10.38 -12.62
N VAL A 289 -1.69 9.09 -12.84
CA VAL A 289 -2.77 8.17 -13.17
C VAL A 289 -3.25 7.49 -11.89
N LEU A 290 -4.56 7.44 -11.69
CA LEU A 290 -5.21 6.78 -10.55
C LEU A 290 -5.94 5.55 -11.07
N VAL A 291 -5.64 4.39 -10.48
CA VAL A 291 -6.24 3.11 -10.85
C VAL A 291 -7.44 2.86 -9.94
N ASP A 292 -8.63 2.99 -10.51
CA ASP A 292 -9.89 2.74 -9.82
C ASP A 292 -10.30 1.27 -9.88
N LYS A 293 -11.16 0.87 -8.93
CA LYS A 293 -11.83 -0.43 -8.98
C LYS A 293 -12.76 -0.52 -10.17
N ARG A 294 -12.67 -1.62 -10.89
CA ARG A 294 -13.52 -1.94 -12.03
C ARG A 294 -14.25 -3.26 -11.79
N SER A 295 -15.52 -3.29 -12.16
CA SER A 295 -16.33 -4.52 -12.12
C SER A 295 -15.99 -5.48 -13.27
N THR A 296 -15.55 -4.93 -14.40
CA THR A 296 -15.18 -5.67 -15.62
C THR A 296 -13.75 -5.32 -16.04
N PRO A 297 -13.04 -6.21 -16.75
CA PRO A 297 -11.71 -5.93 -17.29
C PRO A 297 -11.68 -4.68 -18.18
N LEU A 298 -10.61 -3.89 -18.04
CA LEU A 298 -10.31 -2.77 -18.94
C LEU A 298 -9.95 -3.26 -20.35
N ALA A 299 -9.21 -4.36 -20.41
CA ALA A 299 -8.80 -4.99 -21.64
C ALA A 299 -9.87 -5.97 -22.14
N PRO A 300 -10.35 -5.83 -23.40
CA PRO A 300 -11.43 -6.69 -23.94
C PRO A 300 -11.03 -8.15 -24.09
N ASP A 301 -9.74 -8.43 -24.18
CA ASP A 301 -9.18 -9.79 -24.35
C ASP A 301 -8.98 -10.53 -23.04
N LEU A 302 -9.24 -9.92 -21.90
CA LEU A 302 -9.16 -10.58 -20.59
C LEU A 302 -10.55 -11.00 -20.14
N PRO A 303 -10.74 -12.30 -19.76
CA PRO A 303 -11.99 -12.75 -19.17
C PRO A 303 -12.16 -12.23 -17.74
N GLU A 304 -13.38 -12.33 -17.23
CA GLU A 304 -13.64 -12.12 -15.81
C GLU A 304 -12.95 -13.17 -14.96
N VAL A 305 -12.43 -12.74 -13.82
CA VAL A 305 -11.82 -13.60 -12.82
C VAL A 305 -12.68 -13.60 -11.57
N THR A 306 -13.09 -14.79 -11.14
CA THR A 306 -13.99 -14.96 -10.01
C THR A 306 -13.30 -15.62 -8.81
N TYR A 307 -13.81 -15.36 -7.61
CA TYR A 307 -13.39 -16.08 -6.41
C TYR A 307 -13.74 -17.57 -6.50
N GLY A 308 -12.94 -18.39 -5.83
CA GLY A 308 -13.30 -19.75 -5.53
C GLY A 308 -14.37 -19.89 -4.43
N SER A 309 -14.63 -21.12 -4.04
CA SER A 309 -15.74 -21.50 -3.18
C SER A 309 -15.35 -21.52 -1.70
N LYS A 310 -16.28 -21.16 -0.82
CA LYS A 310 -16.10 -21.19 0.64
C LYS A 310 -17.20 -22.01 1.30
N PRO A 311 -16.86 -23.09 2.03
CA PRO A 311 -17.85 -23.96 2.63
C PRO A 311 -18.55 -23.34 3.84
N ALA A 312 -17.83 -22.67 4.75
CA ALA A 312 -18.32 -22.22 6.06
C ALA A 312 -18.96 -23.37 6.85
N ASP A 313 -18.17 -24.37 7.19
CA ASP A 313 -18.60 -25.71 7.56
C ASP A 313 -17.88 -26.30 8.79
N ALA A 314 -16.96 -25.55 9.42
CA ALA A 314 -16.06 -26.03 10.47
C ALA A 314 -15.30 -27.33 10.10
N GLY A 315 -15.00 -27.53 8.80
CA GLY A 315 -14.27 -28.70 8.30
C GLY A 315 -15.14 -29.93 8.02
N ASN A 316 -16.47 -29.84 8.09
CA ASN A 316 -17.34 -31.00 7.85
C ASN A 316 -17.46 -31.36 6.35
N LEU A 317 -17.39 -30.38 5.44
CA LEU A 317 -17.37 -30.64 3.99
C LEU A 317 -15.96 -30.75 3.42
N VAL A 318 -14.96 -30.27 4.15
CA VAL A 318 -13.56 -30.42 3.77
C VAL A 318 -13.07 -31.80 4.21
N VAL A 319 -12.28 -32.45 3.35
CA VAL A 319 -11.70 -33.78 3.57
C VAL A 319 -10.18 -33.64 3.59
N THR A 320 -9.56 -33.96 4.72
CA THR A 320 -8.09 -33.94 4.87
C THR A 320 -7.47 -35.23 4.33
N ALA A 321 -6.14 -35.26 4.18
CA ALA A 321 -5.43 -36.46 3.72
C ALA A 321 -5.66 -37.65 4.65
N GLU A 322 -5.77 -37.45 5.95
CA GLU A 322 -6.03 -38.50 6.94
C GLU A 322 -7.45 -39.07 6.81
N GLN A 323 -8.41 -38.26 6.39
CA GLN A 323 -9.82 -38.65 6.24
C GLN A 323 -10.11 -39.29 4.89
N TYR A 324 -9.26 -39.04 3.88
CA TYR A 324 -9.52 -39.36 2.49
C TYR A 324 -9.89 -40.84 2.27
N GLN A 325 -9.11 -41.75 2.82
CA GLN A 325 -9.34 -43.19 2.65
C GLN A 325 -10.69 -43.64 3.24
N ALA A 326 -11.03 -43.10 4.43
CA ALA A 326 -12.30 -43.43 5.08
C ALA A 326 -13.51 -42.88 4.31
N VAL A 327 -13.39 -41.67 3.76
CA VAL A 327 -14.44 -41.04 2.95
C VAL A 327 -14.61 -41.78 1.61
N MET A 328 -13.51 -42.19 0.96
CA MET A 328 -13.55 -42.96 -0.29
C MET A 328 -14.06 -44.38 -0.11
N ALA A 329 -13.97 -44.93 1.10
CA ALA A 329 -14.53 -46.25 1.41
C ALA A 329 -16.08 -46.23 1.57
N ASP A 330 -16.67 -45.07 1.77
CA ASP A 330 -18.11 -44.91 1.82
C ASP A 330 -18.68 -44.73 0.41
N PRO A 331 -19.45 -45.70 -0.09
CA PRO A 331 -19.96 -45.70 -1.48
C PRO A 331 -20.94 -44.54 -1.76
N VAL A 332 -21.53 -43.95 -0.71
CA VAL A 332 -22.45 -42.81 -0.82
C VAL A 332 -21.68 -41.49 -0.94
N MET A 333 -20.57 -41.36 -0.22
CA MET A 333 -19.77 -40.11 -0.24
C MET A 333 -18.76 -40.08 -1.38
N ALA A 334 -18.16 -41.22 -1.75
CA ALA A 334 -17.08 -41.27 -2.75
C ALA A 334 -17.37 -40.58 -4.08
N PRO A 335 -18.58 -40.64 -4.67
CA PRO A 335 -18.90 -39.97 -5.93
C PRO A 335 -18.84 -38.43 -5.85
N TYR A 336 -18.95 -37.85 -4.65
CA TYR A 336 -18.96 -36.41 -4.42
C TYR A 336 -17.61 -35.84 -4.00
N VAL A 337 -16.59 -36.68 -3.86
CA VAL A 337 -15.24 -36.23 -3.51
C VAL A 337 -14.62 -35.49 -4.69
N ARG A 338 -14.17 -34.25 -4.47
CA ARG A 338 -13.47 -33.45 -5.47
C ARG A 338 -12.18 -32.89 -4.87
N PRO A 339 -11.11 -32.72 -5.65
CA PRO A 339 -9.94 -31.97 -5.20
C PRO A 339 -10.35 -30.54 -4.77
N TYR A 340 -9.85 -30.08 -3.62
CA TYR A 340 -10.16 -28.76 -3.08
C TYR A 340 -8.90 -27.95 -2.88
N VAL A 341 -8.66 -26.95 -3.76
CA VAL A 341 -7.40 -26.25 -3.88
C VAL A 341 -7.50 -24.84 -3.35
N GLY A 342 -6.81 -24.55 -2.26
CA GLY A 342 -6.55 -23.23 -1.76
C GLY A 342 -5.14 -22.74 -2.13
N ALA A 343 -4.74 -21.57 -1.63
CA ALA A 343 -3.42 -21.00 -1.93
C ALA A 343 -2.26 -21.90 -1.46
N VAL A 344 -2.42 -22.61 -0.35
CA VAL A 344 -1.39 -23.54 0.17
C VAL A 344 -1.26 -24.76 -0.72
N GLU A 345 -2.39 -25.34 -1.10
CA GLU A 345 -2.45 -26.52 -1.99
C GLU A 345 -1.86 -26.16 -3.36
N LEU A 346 -2.27 -25.03 -3.94
CA LEU A 346 -1.75 -24.52 -5.22
C LEU A 346 -0.24 -24.30 -5.18
N ILE A 347 0.24 -23.59 -4.17
CA ILE A 347 1.64 -23.14 -4.13
C ILE A 347 2.57 -24.26 -3.63
N ARG A 348 2.16 -25.05 -2.63
CA ARG A 348 2.99 -26.09 -2.00
C ARG A 348 2.72 -27.50 -2.48
N GLY A 349 1.69 -27.69 -3.34
CA GLY A 349 1.34 -29.01 -3.86
C GLY A 349 0.74 -29.95 -2.80
N GLN A 350 0.18 -29.41 -1.71
CA GLN A 350 -0.50 -30.23 -0.71
C GLN A 350 -1.82 -30.74 -1.27
N GLN A 351 -2.23 -31.91 -0.81
CA GLN A 351 -3.49 -32.52 -1.23
C GLN A 351 -4.58 -32.25 -0.19
N ARG A 352 -5.74 -31.87 -0.64
CA ARG A 352 -6.96 -31.69 0.14
C ARG A 352 -8.17 -31.88 -0.79
N TRP A 353 -9.25 -32.36 -0.24
CA TRP A 353 -10.48 -32.61 -1.00
C TRP A 353 -11.68 -31.98 -0.28
N CYS A 354 -12.82 -32.00 -0.96
CA CYS A 354 -14.10 -31.63 -0.37
C CYS A 354 -15.19 -32.58 -0.87
N LEU A 355 -16.28 -32.64 -0.12
CA LEU A 355 -17.55 -33.18 -0.56
C LEU A 355 -18.30 -32.08 -1.32
N TRP A 356 -18.37 -32.17 -2.63
CA TRP A 356 -19.13 -31.28 -3.49
C TRP A 356 -20.52 -31.85 -3.72
N LEU A 357 -21.49 -31.42 -2.91
CA LEU A 357 -22.82 -32.03 -2.78
C LEU A 357 -23.92 -31.22 -3.50
N ALA A 358 -23.54 -30.41 -4.52
CA ALA A 358 -24.52 -29.56 -5.21
C ALA A 358 -25.65 -30.37 -5.87
N ASP A 359 -25.29 -31.55 -6.42
CA ASP A 359 -26.21 -32.43 -7.11
C ASP A 359 -26.43 -33.75 -6.31
N MET A 360 -26.35 -33.65 -4.97
CA MET A 360 -26.52 -34.79 -4.09
C MET A 360 -27.96 -35.31 -4.12
N ASP A 361 -28.10 -36.65 -4.21
CA ASP A 361 -29.39 -37.31 -4.01
C ASP A 361 -29.95 -36.95 -2.61
N PRO A 362 -31.17 -36.40 -2.51
CA PRO A 362 -31.77 -36.08 -1.22
C PRO A 362 -31.84 -37.23 -0.21
N ASP A 363 -31.88 -38.46 -0.67
CA ASP A 363 -31.96 -39.65 0.18
C ASP A 363 -30.55 -40.16 0.61
N ALA A 364 -29.48 -39.66 0.01
CA ALA A 364 -28.10 -40.05 0.32
C ALA A 364 -27.76 -40.04 1.82
N PRO A 365 -28.17 -39.02 2.61
CA PRO A 365 -27.88 -38.98 4.05
C PRO A 365 -28.53 -40.14 4.83
N SER A 366 -29.59 -40.76 4.32
CA SER A 366 -30.24 -41.92 4.97
C SER A 366 -29.40 -43.20 4.81
N HIS A 367 -28.54 -43.26 3.80
CA HIS A 367 -27.70 -44.40 3.45
C HIS A 367 -26.25 -44.26 3.96
N SER A 368 -25.82 -43.08 4.49
CA SER A 368 -24.52 -42.89 5.08
C SER A 368 -24.63 -42.12 6.42
N PRO A 369 -24.42 -42.81 7.55
CA PRO A 369 -24.41 -42.17 8.88
C PRO A 369 -23.34 -41.06 8.99
N GLU A 370 -22.19 -41.24 8.35
CA GLU A 370 -21.12 -40.27 8.34
C GLU A 370 -21.49 -39.00 7.53
N LEU A 371 -22.10 -39.16 6.37
CA LEU A 371 -22.60 -38.04 5.57
C LEU A 371 -23.64 -37.26 6.39
N LYS A 372 -24.61 -37.93 7.01
CA LYS A 372 -25.62 -37.32 7.85
C LYS A 372 -24.99 -36.52 8.99
N ARG A 373 -24.05 -37.13 9.72
CA ARG A 373 -23.30 -36.48 10.82
C ARG A 373 -22.60 -35.20 10.34
N ARG A 374 -21.94 -35.25 9.18
CA ARG A 374 -21.25 -34.11 8.58
C ARG A 374 -22.21 -32.97 8.25
N LEU A 375 -23.36 -33.27 7.63
CA LEU A 375 -24.37 -32.28 7.30
C LEU A 375 -24.98 -31.62 8.54
N GLU A 376 -25.28 -32.41 9.59
CA GLU A 376 -25.73 -31.90 10.88
C GLU A 376 -24.67 -30.98 11.52
N GLY A 377 -23.39 -31.32 11.40
CA GLY A 377 -22.28 -30.48 11.84
C GLY A 377 -22.21 -29.13 11.12
N VAL A 378 -22.40 -29.11 9.80
CA VAL A 378 -22.48 -27.88 8.99
C VAL A 378 -23.63 -27.00 9.43
N ALA A 379 -24.84 -27.59 9.60
CA ALA A 379 -26.04 -26.85 10.02
C ALA A 379 -25.84 -26.21 11.38
N ALA A 380 -25.32 -26.99 12.36
CA ALA A 380 -25.06 -26.53 13.72
C ALA A 380 -24.03 -25.37 13.75
N GLU A 381 -22.96 -25.46 12.97
CA GLU A 381 -21.94 -24.42 12.91
C GLU A 381 -22.48 -23.12 12.28
N ARG A 382 -23.19 -23.22 11.18
CA ARG A 382 -23.79 -22.05 10.54
C ARG A 382 -24.82 -21.37 11.40
N ALA A 383 -25.60 -22.12 12.18
CA ALA A 383 -26.58 -21.58 13.11
C ALA A 383 -25.96 -20.71 14.22
N LYS A 384 -24.70 -20.99 14.61
CA LYS A 384 -23.94 -20.21 15.62
C LYS A 384 -23.29 -18.94 15.06
N SER A 385 -23.28 -18.75 13.75
CA SER A 385 -22.56 -17.62 13.11
C SER A 385 -23.10 -16.27 13.58
N LYS A 386 -22.20 -15.30 13.81
CA LYS A 386 -22.58 -13.90 14.08
C LYS A 386 -23.26 -13.23 12.88
N ALA A 387 -22.95 -13.65 11.67
CA ALA A 387 -23.49 -13.09 10.44
C ALA A 387 -24.86 -13.71 10.10
N ALA A 388 -25.93 -12.91 10.05
CA ALA A 388 -27.28 -13.36 9.70
C ALA A 388 -27.29 -14.12 8.37
N SER A 389 -26.61 -13.58 7.36
CA SER A 389 -26.51 -14.21 6.04
C SER A 389 -25.83 -15.60 6.05
N THR A 390 -25.08 -15.96 7.07
CA THR A 390 -24.53 -17.32 7.23
C THR A 390 -25.51 -18.20 8.00
N ARG A 391 -26.22 -17.66 9.02
CA ARG A 391 -27.25 -18.40 9.74
C ARG A 391 -28.37 -18.86 8.81
N ASP A 392 -28.80 -18.03 7.86
CA ASP A 392 -29.82 -18.36 6.87
C ASP A 392 -29.46 -19.58 5.99
N TRP A 393 -28.15 -19.83 5.84
CA TRP A 393 -27.62 -20.98 5.10
C TRP A 393 -27.54 -22.27 5.92
N ALA A 394 -27.88 -22.27 7.20
CA ALA A 394 -27.93 -23.49 8.01
C ALA A 394 -28.95 -24.52 7.46
N ARG A 395 -30.01 -24.06 6.76
CA ARG A 395 -31.03 -24.91 6.12
C ARG A 395 -30.53 -25.63 4.84
N PHE A 396 -29.34 -25.27 4.33
CA PHE A 396 -28.73 -25.90 3.15
C PHE A 396 -27.35 -26.46 3.49
N PRO A 397 -27.23 -27.45 4.41
CA PRO A 397 -25.94 -27.91 4.90
C PRO A 397 -25.09 -28.61 3.84
N HIS A 398 -25.70 -29.16 2.80
CA HIS A 398 -25.03 -29.84 1.68
C HIS A 398 -24.34 -28.86 0.72
N LEU A 399 -24.73 -27.58 0.70
CA LEU A 399 -24.15 -26.58 -0.21
C LEU A 399 -23.01 -25.79 0.44
N PHE A 400 -22.00 -25.46 -0.33
CA PHE A 400 -21.04 -24.44 0.07
C PHE A 400 -21.72 -23.10 0.24
N ARG A 401 -21.37 -22.34 1.31
CA ARG A 401 -21.97 -21.04 1.61
C ARG A 401 -21.73 -20.03 0.49
N GLN A 402 -20.55 -20.06 -0.11
CA GLN A 402 -20.20 -19.29 -1.29
C GLN A 402 -19.71 -20.30 -2.34
N ARG A 403 -20.32 -20.26 -3.51
CA ARG A 403 -19.93 -21.04 -4.67
C ARG A 403 -19.32 -20.08 -5.69
N GLY A 404 -18.06 -20.31 -6.01
CA GLY A 404 -17.29 -19.54 -6.99
C GLY A 404 -17.29 -20.23 -8.34
N LEU A 405 -16.15 -20.14 -9.06
CA LEU A 405 -15.99 -20.78 -10.34
C LEU A 405 -16.19 -22.30 -10.21
N VAL A 406 -17.15 -22.80 -10.96
CA VAL A 406 -17.32 -24.21 -11.31
C VAL A 406 -17.36 -24.27 -12.83
N SER A 407 -16.55 -25.08 -13.44
CA SER A 407 -16.36 -25.12 -14.88
C SER A 407 -16.45 -26.55 -15.38
N ASP A 408 -16.90 -26.72 -16.58
CA ASP A 408 -16.89 -27.96 -17.37
C ASP A 408 -15.70 -28.04 -18.34
N VAL A 409 -14.87 -27.01 -18.37
CA VAL A 409 -13.64 -26.93 -19.15
C VAL A 409 -12.45 -26.55 -18.25
N PRO A 410 -11.21 -26.85 -18.66
CA PRO A 410 -10.01 -26.45 -17.92
C PRO A 410 -9.94 -24.94 -17.69
N PHE A 411 -9.39 -24.54 -16.56
CA PHE A 411 -9.30 -23.15 -16.15
C PHE A 411 -7.98 -22.86 -15.43
N VAL A 412 -7.62 -21.58 -15.32
CA VAL A 412 -6.44 -21.11 -14.57
C VAL A 412 -6.82 -20.72 -13.16
N GLY A 413 -6.05 -21.20 -12.18
CA GLY A 413 -6.11 -20.77 -10.79
C GLY A 413 -4.99 -19.78 -10.45
N ILE A 414 -5.37 -18.66 -9.83
CA ILE A 414 -4.48 -17.56 -9.43
C ILE A 414 -4.54 -17.42 -7.90
N PRO A 415 -3.43 -17.53 -7.16
CA PRO A 415 -3.45 -17.38 -5.71
C PRO A 415 -3.78 -15.95 -5.27
N GLU A 416 -4.62 -15.81 -4.23
CA GLU A 416 -4.95 -14.50 -3.63
C GLU A 416 -3.70 -13.79 -3.11
N VAL A 417 -2.74 -14.55 -2.55
CA VAL A 417 -1.52 -14.00 -1.95
C VAL A 417 -0.30 -14.73 -2.48
N SER A 418 0.72 -13.97 -2.87
CA SER A 418 2.02 -14.50 -3.29
C SER A 418 3.16 -13.71 -2.66
N SER A 419 4.25 -14.40 -2.30
CA SER A 419 5.43 -13.75 -1.74
C SER A 419 6.00 -12.70 -2.69
N GLU A 420 6.35 -11.53 -2.16
CA GLU A 420 6.99 -10.44 -2.91
C GLU A 420 8.36 -10.80 -3.48
N ALA A 421 9.03 -11.79 -2.85
CA ALA A 421 10.34 -12.25 -3.27
C ALA A 421 10.32 -13.07 -4.57
N ARG A 422 9.14 -13.50 -5.06
CA ARG A 422 9.03 -14.23 -6.32
C ARG A 422 9.12 -13.31 -7.52
N ALA A 423 9.86 -13.76 -8.54
CA ALA A 423 9.97 -13.06 -9.81
C ALA A 423 8.67 -13.13 -10.64
N TYR A 424 7.87 -14.19 -10.45
CA TYR A 424 6.65 -14.48 -11.21
C TYR A 424 5.53 -14.95 -10.29
N LEU A 425 4.30 -14.70 -10.69
CA LEU A 425 3.12 -15.18 -9.97
C LEU A 425 2.94 -16.69 -10.23
N PRO A 426 2.84 -17.53 -9.18
CA PRO A 426 2.68 -18.98 -9.34
C PRO A 426 1.21 -19.34 -9.66
N VAL A 427 0.85 -19.36 -10.92
CA VAL A 427 -0.48 -19.78 -11.41
C VAL A 427 -0.42 -21.20 -11.99
N ALA A 428 -1.55 -21.90 -12.01
CA ALA A 428 -1.64 -23.24 -12.58
C ALA A 428 -2.94 -23.46 -13.35
N HIS A 429 -2.92 -24.38 -14.31
CA HIS A 429 -4.12 -24.91 -14.93
C HIS A 429 -4.74 -25.99 -14.03
N PHE A 430 -6.04 -26.08 -14.03
CA PHE A 430 -6.84 -27.10 -13.34
C PHE A 430 -7.85 -27.74 -14.27
N GLU A 431 -8.11 -29.01 -14.03
CA GLU A 431 -9.18 -29.74 -14.67
C GLU A 431 -10.56 -29.35 -14.08
N PRO A 432 -11.66 -29.62 -14.82
CA PRO A 432 -13.01 -29.19 -14.42
C PRO A 432 -13.50 -29.75 -13.08
N ASP A 433 -12.97 -30.89 -12.64
CA ASP A 433 -13.36 -31.55 -11.39
C ASP A 433 -12.76 -30.89 -10.14
N VAL A 434 -11.84 -29.95 -10.31
CA VAL A 434 -11.18 -29.24 -9.21
C VAL A 434 -12.05 -28.10 -8.70
N ILE A 435 -12.31 -28.10 -7.40
CA ILE A 435 -12.96 -26.97 -6.72
C ILE A 435 -11.88 -26.06 -6.10
N ILE A 436 -11.83 -24.80 -6.51
CA ILE A 436 -10.91 -23.83 -5.91
C ILE A 436 -11.57 -23.15 -4.70
N SER A 437 -10.75 -22.89 -3.66
CA SER A 437 -11.21 -22.20 -2.46
C SER A 437 -11.20 -20.67 -2.67
N ASN A 438 -11.88 -19.96 -1.78
CA ASN A 438 -11.88 -18.49 -1.76
C ASN A 438 -10.48 -17.85 -1.55
N LYS A 439 -9.40 -18.63 -1.51
CA LYS A 439 -8.01 -18.19 -1.49
C LYS A 439 -7.31 -18.36 -2.84
N VAL A 440 -8.07 -18.76 -3.84
CA VAL A 440 -7.66 -18.86 -5.25
C VAL A 440 -8.76 -18.24 -6.10
N TYR A 441 -8.37 -17.45 -7.06
CA TYR A 441 -9.25 -16.94 -8.10
C TYR A 441 -9.19 -17.88 -9.31
N GLY A 442 -10.27 -17.97 -10.06
CA GLY A 442 -10.33 -18.77 -11.27
C GLY A 442 -10.79 -17.98 -12.49
N ALA A 443 -10.23 -18.30 -13.64
CA ALA A 443 -10.64 -17.77 -14.93
C ALA A 443 -10.58 -18.87 -16.00
N LEU A 444 -11.55 -18.90 -16.92
CA LEU A 444 -11.50 -19.75 -18.10
C LEU A 444 -10.33 -19.34 -19.00
N ASP A 445 -9.60 -20.31 -19.52
CA ASP A 445 -8.40 -20.06 -20.32
C ASP A 445 -8.30 -21.03 -21.51
N PRO A 446 -9.24 -20.96 -22.47
CA PRO A 446 -9.29 -21.91 -23.58
C PRO A 446 -8.12 -21.75 -24.58
N ASP A 447 -7.48 -20.58 -24.59
CA ASP A 447 -6.42 -20.22 -25.54
C ASP A 447 -5.05 -19.96 -24.87
N GLY A 448 -4.91 -20.14 -23.56
CA GLY A 448 -3.68 -19.96 -22.81
C GLY A 448 -3.29 -18.48 -22.55
N ILE A 449 -4.16 -17.53 -22.86
CA ILE A 449 -3.87 -16.09 -22.71
C ILE A 449 -3.87 -15.67 -21.24
N VAL A 450 -4.82 -16.16 -20.44
CA VAL A 450 -4.89 -15.86 -19.00
C VAL A 450 -3.61 -16.32 -18.30
N PHE A 451 -3.19 -17.56 -18.59
CA PHE A 451 -1.95 -18.10 -18.04
C PHE A 451 -0.73 -17.27 -18.47
N ALA A 452 -0.62 -16.94 -19.77
CA ALA A 452 0.47 -16.12 -20.30
C ALA A 452 0.57 -14.76 -19.60
N VAL A 453 -0.56 -14.04 -19.54
CA VAL A 453 -0.63 -12.73 -18.89
C VAL A 453 -0.25 -12.83 -17.42
N ALA A 454 -0.92 -13.69 -16.65
CA ALA A 454 -0.73 -13.83 -15.21
C ALA A 454 0.69 -14.31 -14.83
N SER A 455 1.35 -15.10 -15.71
CA SER A 455 2.71 -15.62 -15.51
C SER A 455 3.81 -14.64 -15.96
N SER A 456 3.49 -13.48 -16.54
CA SER A 456 4.46 -12.52 -17.08
C SER A 456 5.05 -11.59 -16.03
N SER A 457 6.28 -11.12 -16.25
CA SER A 457 6.89 -10.04 -15.46
C SER A 457 6.10 -8.73 -15.56
N MET A 458 5.39 -8.49 -16.67
CA MET A 458 4.56 -7.31 -16.84
C MET A 458 3.42 -7.30 -15.83
N PHE A 459 2.72 -8.43 -15.66
CA PHE A 459 1.61 -8.53 -14.73
C PHE A 459 2.04 -8.47 -13.26
N ILE A 460 3.13 -9.16 -12.89
CA ILE A 460 3.61 -9.08 -11.50
C ILE A 460 4.15 -7.69 -11.16
N THR A 461 4.75 -6.96 -12.14
CA THR A 461 5.12 -5.56 -11.97
C THR A 461 3.89 -4.68 -11.69
N TRP A 462 2.80 -4.90 -12.42
CA TRP A 462 1.53 -4.22 -12.18
C TRP A 462 0.98 -4.52 -10.78
N MET A 463 0.93 -5.80 -10.39
CA MET A 463 0.52 -6.19 -9.03
C MET A 463 1.36 -5.55 -7.94
N LYS A 464 2.67 -5.51 -8.10
CA LYS A 464 3.60 -4.88 -7.15
C LYS A 464 3.35 -3.38 -7.02
N THR A 465 2.94 -2.73 -8.11
CA THR A 465 2.81 -1.28 -8.19
C THR A 465 1.44 -0.79 -7.69
N VAL A 466 0.35 -1.36 -8.19
CA VAL A 466 -1.01 -0.88 -7.88
C VAL A 466 -1.79 -1.79 -6.93
N GLY A 467 -1.34 -3.02 -6.75
CA GLY A 467 -2.02 -4.01 -5.91
C GLY A 467 -1.90 -3.70 -4.42
N GLY A 468 -2.83 -4.25 -3.65
CA GLY A 468 -2.72 -4.28 -2.19
C GLY A 468 -1.65 -5.26 -1.72
N ARG A 469 -1.34 -5.20 -0.43
CA ARG A 469 -0.42 -6.14 0.21
C ARG A 469 -1.03 -6.72 1.47
N MET A 470 -0.67 -7.97 1.76
CA MET A 470 -0.92 -8.59 3.04
C MET A 470 0.42 -8.70 3.78
N LYS A 471 0.69 -7.77 4.70
CA LYS A 471 2.03 -7.48 5.23
C LYS A 471 2.97 -7.06 4.10
N SER A 472 4.00 -7.87 3.77
CA SER A 472 4.88 -7.64 2.61
C SER A 472 4.41 -8.35 1.34
N ASP A 473 3.61 -9.42 1.47
CA ASP A 473 3.22 -10.27 0.34
C ASP A 473 2.21 -9.59 -0.59
N LEU A 474 2.32 -9.89 -1.88
CA LEU A 474 1.45 -9.33 -2.92
C LEU A 474 0.04 -9.91 -2.80
N SER A 475 -0.98 -9.05 -2.85
CA SER A 475 -2.38 -9.46 -2.86
C SER A 475 -2.97 -9.25 -4.25
N PHE A 476 -3.40 -10.34 -4.87
CA PHE A 476 -4.16 -10.28 -6.12
C PHE A 476 -5.57 -9.74 -5.86
N SER A 477 -6.06 -8.92 -6.76
CA SER A 477 -7.43 -8.38 -6.75
C SER A 477 -8.03 -8.45 -8.14
N SER A 478 -9.18 -9.10 -8.27
CA SER A 478 -9.92 -9.10 -9.54
C SER A 478 -10.28 -7.68 -9.97
N THR A 479 -10.68 -6.82 -9.06
CA THR A 479 -11.21 -5.48 -9.36
C THR A 479 -10.15 -4.41 -9.61
N ILE A 480 -8.92 -4.58 -9.11
CA ILE A 480 -7.83 -3.59 -9.26
C ILE A 480 -6.73 -4.15 -10.16
N THR A 481 -6.12 -5.27 -9.74
CA THR A 481 -4.94 -5.77 -10.45
C THR A 481 -5.30 -6.44 -11.77
N TRP A 482 -6.37 -7.24 -11.81
CA TRP A 482 -6.79 -7.92 -13.03
C TRP A 482 -7.61 -7.02 -13.95
N ASN A 483 -8.75 -6.54 -13.47
CA ASN A 483 -9.63 -5.69 -14.26
C ASN A 483 -9.01 -4.33 -14.64
N GLY A 484 -8.02 -3.87 -13.87
CA GLY A 484 -7.25 -2.66 -14.18
C GLY A 484 -6.02 -2.90 -15.05
N PHE A 485 -5.69 -4.16 -15.40
CA PHE A 485 -4.49 -4.43 -16.22
C PHE A 485 -4.65 -3.90 -17.64
N PRO A 486 -3.75 -3.01 -18.12
CA PRO A 486 -3.94 -2.29 -19.36
C PRO A 486 -3.40 -3.06 -20.59
N LEU A 487 -3.85 -4.33 -20.77
CA LEU A 487 -3.48 -5.12 -21.95
C LEU A 487 -4.07 -4.46 -23.22
N PRO A 488 -3.28 -4.20 -24.26
CA PRO A 488 -3.82 -3.74 -25.53
C PRO A 488 -4.65 -4.85 -26.21
N ALA A 489 -5.55 -4.48 -27.11
CA ALA A 489 -6.26 -5.44 -27.94
C ALA A 489 -5.26 -6.33 -28.70
N LEU A 490 -5.48 -7.64 -28.62
CA LEU A 490 -4.56 -8.63 -29.16
C LEU A 490 -4.94 -8.97 -30.61
N THR A 491 -3.97 -8.98 -31.51
CA THR A 491 -4.12 -9.60 -32.83
C THR A 491 -4.04 -11.12 -32.73
N ASP A 492 -4.55 -11.85 -33.75
CA ASP A 492 -4.41 -13.31 -33.82
C ASP A 492 -2.94 -13.77 -33.72
N LYS A 493 -2.03 -12.96 -34.28
CA LYS A 493 -0.59 -13.20 -34.20
C LYS A 493 -0.08 -13.05 -32.75
N ASP A 494 -0.57 -12.06 -32.02
CA ASP A 494 -0.19 -11.84 -30.61
C ASP A 494 -0.72 -12.97 -29.72
N ARG A 495 -1.99 -13.38 -29.92
CA ARG A 495 -2.59 -14.53 -29.23
C ARG A 495 -1.76 -15.80 -29.46
N ALA A 496 -1.47 -16.12 -30.72
CA ALA A 496 -0.67 -17.30 -31.05
C ALA A 496 0.76 -17.22 -30.49
N ALA A 497 1.36 -16.02 -30.39
CA ALA A 497 2.69 -15.85 -29.80
C ALA A 497 2.67 -16.04 -28.28
N LEU A 498 1.66 -15.48 -27.59
CA LEU A 498 1.47 -15.65 -26.14
C LEU A 498 1.21 -17.11 -25.78
N ALA A 499 0.29 -17.77 -26.48
CA ALA A 499 -0.04 -19.18 -26.26
C ALA A 499 1.21 -20.09 -26.37
N ARG A 500 1.99 -19.94 -27.44
CA ARG A 500 3.25 -20.69 -27.61
C ARG A 500 4.29 -20.38 -26.54
N ALA A 501 4.36 -19.14 -26.06
CA ALA A 501 5.30 -18.77 -25.00
C ALA A 501 4.84 -19.33 -23.65
N ALA A 502 3.54 -19.34 -23.37
CA ALA A 502 2.93 -19.97 -22.20
C ALA A 502 3.18 -21.48 -22.16
N GLU A 503 3.00 -22.16 -23.30
CA GLU A 503 3.27 -23.61 -23.42
C GLU A 503 4.71 -23.96 -23.06
N LYS A 504 5.70 -23.18 -23.50
CA LYS A 504 7.11 -23.34 -23.10
C LYS A 504 7.36 -23.21 -21.61
N VAL A 505 6.60 -22.35 -20.91
CA VAL A 505 6.69 -22.24 -19.45
C VAL A 505 6.15 -23.53 -18.80
N LEU A 506 5.05 -24.08 -19.31
CA LEU A 506 4.48 -25.33 -18.82
C LEU A 506 5.41 -26.52 -19.11
N GLU A 507 5.99 -26.61 -20.32
CA GLU A 507 7.00 -27.64 -20.69
C GLU A 507 8.21 -27.57 -19.75
N ALA A 508 8.73 -26.35 -19.47
CA ALA A 508 9.86 -26.18 -18.57
C ALA A 508 9.53 -26.61 -17.12
N ARG A 509 8.30 -26.40 -16.64
CA ARG A 509 7.84 -26.94 -15.35
C ARG A 509 7.75 -28.47 -15.38
N ALA A 510 7.30 -29.04 -16.49
CA ALA A 510 7.15 -30.48 -16.65
C ALA A 510 8.48 -31.26 -16.60
N LEU A 511 9.63 -30.61 -16.77
CA LEU A 511 10.95 -31.21 -16.55
C LEU A 511 11.15 -31.68 -15.10
N HIS A 512 10.43 -31.07 -14.14
CA HIS A 512 10.50 -31.40 -12.72
C HIS A 512 9.10 -31.58 -12.11
N PRO A 513 8.35 -32.61 -12.48
CA PRO A 513 6.93 -32.79 -12.16
C PRO A 513 6.66 -33.00 -10.65
N ARG A 514 7.70 -33.33 -9.86
CA ARG A 514 7.59 -33.47 -8.41
C ARG A 514 7.79 -32.19 -7.63
N ARG A 515 8.24 -31.09 -8.29
CA ARG A 515 8.41 -29.79 -7.63
C ARG A 515 7.06 -29.09 -7.49
N SER A 516 6.79 -28.60 -6.30
CA SER A 516 5.68 -27.66 -6.08
C SER A 516 5.96 -26.31 -6.75
N LEU A 517 4.94 -25.48 -6.96
CA LEU A 517 5.13 -24.13 -7.50
C LEU A 517 6.04 -23.29 -6.57
N ALA A 518 5.99 -23.52 -5.24
CA ALA A 518 6.92 -22.88 -4.32
C ALA A 518 8.38 -23.19 -4.63
N GLN A 519 8.67 -24.41 -5.04
CA GLN A 519 10.03 -24.86 -5.40
C GLN A 519 10.43 -24.39 -6.80
N HIS A 520 9.51 -24.43 -7.78
CA HIS A 520 9.75 -23.90 -9.12
C HIS A 520 10.10 -22.40 -9.11
N TYR A 521 9.43 -21.63 -8.25
CA TYR A 521 9.57 -20.15 -8.15
C TYR A 521 10.31 -19.70 -6.89
N ALA A 522 11.16 -20.54 -6.33
CA ALA A 522 12.06 -20.12 -5.24
C ALA A 522 13.04 -19.05 -5.75
N PRO A 523 13.25 -17.94 -5.04
CA PRO A 523 14.03 -16.80 -5.55
C PRO A 523 15.45 -17.15 -6.03
N LEU A 524 16.10 -18.14 -5.40
CA LEU A 524 17.44 -18.61 -5.75
C LEU A 524 17.45 -20.01 -6.37
N GLY A 525 16.29 -20.60 -6.65
CA GLY A 525 16.16 -22.02 -7.04
C GLY A 525 15.40 -22.28 -8.33
N MET A 526 15.09 -21.26 -9.12
CA MET A 526 14.45 -21.45 -10.42
C MET A 526 15.36 -22.21 -11.38
N ASP A 527 14.79 -23.21 -12.05
CA ASP A 527 15.51 -23.94 -13.08
C ASP A 527 15.89 -23.03 -14.26
N PRO A 528 17.11 -23.14 -14.82
CA PRO A 528 17.54 -22.33 -15.96
C PRO A 528 16.61 -22.43 -17.19
N ALA A 529 16.02 -23.61 -17.44
CA ALA A 529 15.06 -23.80 -18.53
C ALA A 529 13.77 -23.00 -18.26
N LEU A 530 13.30 -22.99 -17.02
CA LEU A 530 12.13 -22.21 -16.61
C LEU A 530 12.39 -20.70 -16.69
N VAL A 531 13.57 -20.24 -16.25
CA VAL A 531 13.99 -18.84 -16.42
C VAL A 531 13.99 -18.45 -17.89
N LYS A 532 14.59 -19.27 -18.76
CA LYS A 532 14.63 -19.02 -20.21
C LYS A 532 13.22 -18.99 -20.84
N ALA A 533 12.31 -19.85 -20.39
CA ALA A 533 10.94 -19.88 -20.87
C ALA A 533 10.18 -18.60 -20.49
N HIS A 534 10.30 -18.15 -19.24
CA HIS A 534 9.73 -16.88 -18.79
C HIS A 534 10.36 -15.68 -19.50
N ASP A 535 11.66 -15.70 -19.73
CA ASP A 535 12.36 -14.68 -20.53
C ASP A 535 11.77 -14.56 -21.94
N GLY A 536 11.39 -15.68 -22.55
CA GLY A 536 10.71 -15.74 -23.84
C GLY A 536 9.30 -15.15 -23.77
N LEU A 537 8.54 -15.50 -22.74
CA LEU A 537 7.20 -14.96 -22.50
C LEU A 537 7.25 -13.43 -22.28
N ASP A 538 8.19 -12.97 -21.46
CA ASP A 538 8.38 -11.54 -21.18
C ASP A 538 8.74 -10.75 -22.44
N ALA A 539 9.57 -11.29 -23.31
CA ALA A 539 9.92 -10.64 -24.57
C ALA A 539 8.69 -10.46 -25.50
N VAL A 540 7.78 -11.45 -25.51
CA VAL A 540 6.51 -11.37 -26.25
C VAL A 540 5.61 -10.31 -25.61
N MET A 541 5.45 -10.34 -24.28
CA MET A 541 4.60 -9.40 -23.56
C MET A 541 5.12 -7.95 -23.66
N ASP A 542 6.42 -7.73 -23.46
CA ASP A 542 7.03 -6.39 -23.58
C ASP A 542 6.75 -5.79 -24.97
N LYS A 543 6.87 -6.60 -26.04
CA LYS A 543 6.57 -6.18 -27.40
C LYS A 543 5.09 -5.83 -27.61
N ILE A 544 4.17 -6.64 -27.11
CA ILE A 544 2.72 -6.39 -27.17
C ILE A 544 2.37 -5.10 -26.43
N MET A 545 3.00 -4.85 -25.30
CA MET A 545 2.83 -3.62 -24.53
C MET A 545 3.45 -2.38 -25.21
N GLY A 546 4.15 -2.54 -26.33
CA GLY A 546 4.72 -1.46 -27.14
C GLY A 546 6.15 -1.08 -26.74
N ALA A 547 6.87 -1.94 -26.03
CA ALA A 547 8.27 -1.69 -25.73
C ALA A 547 9.12 -1.71 -27.03
N PRO A 548 9.99 -0.73 -27.27
CA PRO A 548 10.87 -0.70 -28.45
C PRO A 548 11.95 -1.79 -28.40
N ARG A 549 12.23 -2.31 -27.20
CA ARG A 549 13.15 -3.41 -26.91
C ARG A 549 12.64 -4.15 -25.68
N ARG A 550 13.23 -5.33 -25.40
CA ARG A 550 12.95 -6.05 -24.15
C ARG A 550 13.23 -5.17 -22.91
N CYS A 551 12.28 -5.09 -22.00
CA CYS A 551 12.45 -4.41 -20.74
C CYS A 551 13.43 -5.17 -19.83
N ARG A 552 14.38 -4.45 -19.25
CA ARG A 552 15.40 -5.02 -18.36
C ARG A 552 15.09 -4.76 -16.89
N THR A 553 14.26 -3.76 -16.62
CA THR A 553 13.94 -3.30 -15.27
C THR A 553 12.44 -3.23 -15.04
N GLU A 554 12.06 -3.30 -13.78
CA GLU A 554 10.68 -3.09 -13.35
C GLU A 554 10.18 -1.66 -13.68
N LEU A 555 11.09 -0.68 -13.62
CA LEU A 555 10.77 0.72 -13.95
C LEU A 555 10.33 0.87 -15.42
N GLU A 556 11.06 0.27 -16.36
CA GLU A 556 10.69 0.32 -17.79
C GLU A 556 9.28 -0.27 -18.03
N ARG A 557 8.90 -1.33 -17.31
CA ARG A 557 7.55 -1.90 -17.38
C ARG A 557 6.50 -0.99 -16.73
N GLN A 558 6.83 -0.35 -15.61
CA GLN A 558 5.93 0.60 -14.94
C GLN A 558 5.59 1.79 -15.86
N GLU A 559 6.56 2.35 -16.56
CA GLU A 559 6.37 3.43 -17.52
C GLU A 559 5.40 3.02 -18.63
N LEU A 560 5.57 1.84 -19.22
CA LEU A 560 4.67 1.30 -20.25
C LEU A 560 3.25 1.08 -19.71
N LEU A 561 3.14 0.48 -18.53
CA LEU A 561 1.86 0.18 -17.89
C LEU A 561 1.05 1.46 -17.61
N PHE A 562 1.66 2.49 -17.04
CA PHE A 562 0.97 3.74 -16.75
C PHE A 562 0.65 4.54 -18.02
N ALA A 563 1.54 4.55 -19.01
CA ALA A 563 1.27 5.19 -20.30
C ALA A 563 0.07 4.51 -21.00
N ARG A 564 0.03 3.18 -20.98
CA ARG A 564 -1.08 2.42 -21.59
C ARG A 564 -2.38 2.58 -20.80
N TYR A 565 -2.32 2.53 -19.47
CA TYR A 565 -3.51 2.74 -18.64
C TYR A 565 -4.12 4.13 -18.89
N ALA A 566 -3.29 5.17 -18.95
CA ALA A 566 -3.75 6.52 -19.29
C ALA A 566 -4.43 6.57 -20.66
N GLN A 567 -3.88 5.91 -21.69
CA GLN A 567 -4.48 5.85 -23.04
C GLN A 567 -5.83 5.14 -23.07
N LEU A 568 -6.04 4.13 -22.22
CA LEU A 568 -7.29 3.36 -22.20
C LEU A 568 -8.37 4.01 -21.32
N THR A 569 -8.02 4.99 -20.49
CA THR A 569 -8.93 5.64 -19.53
C THR A 569 -9.15 7.14 -19.79
N SER A 570 -8.48 7.72 -20.81
CA SER A 570 -8.64 9.11 -21.26
C SER A 570 -9.90 9.36 -22.12
#